data_17fa3ef3d2370afe9ee94b8d8131ab89
#
_entry.id   17fa3ef3d2370afe9ee94b8d8131ab89
#
_cell.length_a   1.000
_cell.length_b   1.000
_cell.length_c   1.000
_cell.angle_alpha   90.00
_cell.angle_beta   90.00
_cell.angle_gamma   90.00
#
_symmetry.space_group_name_H-M   'P 1'
#
loop_
_entity.id
_entity.type
_entity.pdbx_description
1 polymer ?
#
loop_
_entity_poly.entity_id
_entity_poly.type
_entity_poly.pdbx_seq_one_letter_code
_entity_poly.pdbx_strand_id
1 'polypeptide(L)'
;MPRISKKPWPSLMLAAACSVLSTAVSAYTAPNPSPQSANGPELEILQKMSKGIAQIAKQASQAIVFVSVYKNLQNMPAGVVDPFDFFFGPGGPGGGQGGPGTPGAPGGRGQPQERRRSERREEGLGSGFFIDVQKGYIITNNHVVQDADEIQLKLANGEIYTGKVVGRDPNTDIAVVQVKKDRFNRDGLAALALANSESLSVGDFVVAVGAPFGLEASLSFGVVSAMGRGNLDIAKIGNFIQTDAAINPGNSGGPLIDMHGQVIGMNTAIYSRSGGYNGIGFAVPSSLVRTVAEQLINTGRVSRGYLGIYLQPLDDEMRTSLNLPENLHGGALVARVAPDGPAAKGGLEAGDVITEVNQKAIKSPGEVTTTVGLLKPQSNVQLAYYRNGKKLSAQVMIGQHPEDEKPGLGGHDDEDSAAPAKGSAFGIAVTALSATLQNRFNLESKSGVVITAVSPDGPAERAGLRPGDLVLKVDGQKISSVEQWQRAAKGKTRILVWIERTGQYYFVTLK
;
A
#
# COMPACT_ATOMS: atom_id res chain seq x y z
N MET A 1 -6.85 -16.31 78.14
CA MET A 1 -6.20 -17.32 79.00
C MET A 1 -7.04 -18.57 78.95
N PRO A 2 -6.53 -19.76 78.55
CA PRO A 2 -5.57 -20.53 79.31
C PRO A 2 -4.41 -21.08 78.47
N ARG A 3 -3.38 -21.45 79.20
CA ARG A 3 -2.14 -22.07 78.72
C ARG A 3 -2.36 -23.50 78.30
N ILE A 4 -1.74 -23.95 77.15
CA ILE A 4 -1.61 -25.34 76.78
C ILE A 4 -0.13 -25.68 76.75
N SER A 5 0.18 -26.73 77.53
CA SER A 5 1.49 -27.24 77.87
C SER A 5 2.21 -27.97 76.76
N LYS A 6 3.52 -27.74 76.68
CA LYS A 6 4.45 -28.58 75.89
C LYS A 6 4.64 -29.93 76.54
N LYS A 7 4.45 -31.02 75.79
CA LYS A 7 5.00 -32.35 76.15
C LYS A 7 6.00 -32.77 75.07
N PRO A 8 7.13 -33.30 75.44
CA PRO A 8 8.18 -33.79 74.56
C PRO A 8 7.83 -35.21 74.07
N TRP A 9 8.05 -35.47 72.79
CA TRP A 9 8.02 -36.81 72.21
C TRP A 9 9.38 -37.49 72.40
N PRO A 10 9.36 -38.82 72.69
CA PRO A 10 10.61 -39.54 72.96
C PRO A 10 11.26 -39.97 71.64
N SER A 11 12.58 -39.83 71.63
CA SER A 11 13.49 -40.44 70.69
C SER A 11 13.42 -41.93 70.77
N LEU A 12 12.92 -42.61 69.74
CA LEU A 12 13.11 -44.06 69.59
C LEU A 12 13.95 -44.30 68.33
N MET A 13 15.11 -44.88 68.59
CA MET A 13 16.00 -45.48 67.59
C MET A 13 15.23 -46.40 66.67
N LEU A 14 15.42 -46.24 65.36
CA LEU A 14 15.26 -47.29 64.38
C LEU A 14 16.51 -47.31 63.50
N ALA A 15 17.58 -47.89 64.12
CA ALA A 15 18.68 -48.43 63.34
C ALA A 15 18.31 -49.90 63.06
N ALA A 16 18.14 -50.25 61.83
CA ALA A 16 18.19 -51.57 61.21
C ALA A 16 17.12 -51.71 60.15
N ALA A 17 17.49 -51.54 58.93
CA ALA A 17 17.02 -52.17 57.68
C ALA A 17 17.30 -51.33 56.43
N CYS A 18 18.54 -50.91 56.26
CA CYS A 18 19.05 -50.46 54.97
C CYS A 18 20.05 -51.49 54.44
N SER A 19 19.60 -52.68 54.22
CA SER A 19 20.36 -53.64 53.43
C SER A 19 19.41 -54.35 52.49
N VAL A 20 19.80 -54.29 51.22
CA VAL A 20 19.23 -55.04 50.08
C VAL A 20 17.94 -54.50 49.51
N LEU A 21 18.09 -53.40 48.75
CA LEU A 21 17.38 -53.26 47.44
C LEU A 21 18.26 -52.35 46.55
N SER A 22 19.46 -52.85 46.19
CA SER A 22 20.15 -52.44 44.97
C SER A 22 19.40 -53.03 43.78
N THR A 23 18.19 -52.56 43.52
CA THR A 23 17.58 -52.74 42.23
C THR A 23 18.39 -51.90 41.27
N ALA A 24 19.06 -52.59 40.36
CA ALA A 24 19.71 -52.02 39.20
C ALA A 24 18.77 -51.04 38.52
N VAL A 25 18.99 -49.74 38.75
CA VAL A 25 18.56 -48.70 37.80
C VAL A 25 19.41 -48.96 36.57
N SER A 26 18.91 -49.83 35.70
CA SER A 26 19.39 -49.99 34.36
C SER A 26 19.25 -48.60 33.75
N ALA A 27 20.34 -47.85 33.65
CA ALA A 27 20.36 -46.61 32.91
C ALA A 27 19.85 -46.93 31.53
N TYR A 28 18.61 -46.54 31.26
CA TYR A 28 18.08 -46.52 29.92
C TYR A 28 18.88 -45.49 29.15
N THR A 29 20.04 -45.89 28.64
CA THR A 29 20.75 -45.17 27.59
C THR A 29 19.83 -45.28 26.38
N ALA A 30 18.97 -44.27 26.19
CA ALA A 30 18.31 -44.07 24.91
C ALA A 30 19.39 -44.25 23.85
N PRO A 31 19.20 -45.07 22.85
CA PRO A 31 20.12 -45.15 21.74
C PRO A 31 20.22 -43.75 21.19
N ASN A 32 21.42 -43.16 21.27
CA ASN A 32 21.72 -41.95 20.59
C ASN A 32 21.43 -42.26 19.10
N PRO A 33 20.37 -41.72 18.48
CA PRO A 33 20.20 -41.96 17.06
C PRO A 33 21.43 -41.31 16.43
N SER A 34 22.34 -42.10 15.96
CA SER A 34 23.35 -41.64 15.01
C SER A 34 22.56 -40.84 13.97
N PRO A 35 22.91 -39.59 13.63
CA PRO A 35 22.23 -38.90 12.57
C PRO A 35 22.44 -39.76 11.32
N GLN A 36 21.47 -40.63 11.03
CA GLN A 36 21.37 -41.22 9.70
C GLN A 36 21.24 -40.02 8.79
N SER A 37 22.32 -39.67 8.10
CA SER A 37 22.27 -38.72 7.03
C SER A 37 21.18 -39.23 6.10
N ALA A 38 20.03 -38.57 6.12
CA ALA A 38 18.96 -38.91 5.20
C ALA A 38 19.54 -38.57 3.80
N ASN A 39 20.01 -39.63 3.12
CA ASN A 39 20.61 -39.58 1.81
C ASN A 39 19.57 -40.03 0.80
N GLY A 40 18.74 -39.09 0.33
CA GLY A 40 17.81 -39.31 -0.77
C GLY A 40 17.91 -38.16 -1.77
N PRO A 41 17.58 -38.41 -3.06
CA PRO A 41 17.64 -37.38 -4.10
C PRO A 41 16.75 -36.16 -3.74
N GLU A 42 15.67 -36.35 -3.01
CA GLU A 42 14.80 -35.29 -2.54
C GLU A 42 15.52 -34.39 -1.52
N LEU A 43 16.30 -34.96 -0.62
CA LEU A 43 17.05 -34.19 0.38
C LEU A 43 18.20 -33.43 -0.25
N GLU A 44 18.82 -33.96 -1.30
CA GLU A 44 19.85 -33.26 -2.06
C GLU A 44 19.30 -32.00 -2.73
N ILE A 45 18.08 -32.06 -3.26
CA ILE A 45 17.38 -30.89 -3.83
C ILE A 45 17.17 -29.81 -2.76
N LEU A 46 16.64 -30.19 -1.59
CA LEU A 46 16.40 -29.27 -0.46
C LEU A 46 17.71 -28.63 0.04
N GLN A 47 18.81 -29.43 0.11
CA GLN A 47 20.12 -28.90 0.49
C GLN A 47 20.68 -27.92 -0.56
N LYS A 48 20.50 -28.18 -1.85
CA LYS A 48 20.90 -27.28 -2.93
C LYS A 48 20.10 -25.98 -2.87
N MET A 49 18.79 -26.07 -2.63
CA MET A 49 17.91 -24.91 -2.46
C MET A 49 18.36 -24.07 -1.25
N SER A 50 18.59 -24.70 -0.09
CA SER A 50 19.07 -24.01 1.11
C SER A 50 20.40 -23.27 0.88
N LYS A 51 21.34 -23.94 0.20
CA LYS A 51 22.63 -23.32 -0.18
C LYS A 51 22.45 -22.15 -1.15
N GLY A 52 21.51 -22.28 -2.12
CA GLY A 52 21.18 -21.21 -3.05
C GLY A 52 20.63 -19.96 -2.33
N ILE A 53 19.66 -20.16 -1.43
CA ILE A 53 19.10 -19.06 -0.61
C ILE A 53 20.20 -18.41 0.25
N ALA A 54 21.08 -19.20 0.89
CA ALA A 54 22.19 -18.67 1.68
C ALA A 54 23.19 -17.87 0.83
N GLN A 55 23.41 -18.27 -0.41
CA GLN A 55 24.27 -17.52 -1.35
C GLN A 55 23.63 -16.19 -1.75
N ILE A 56 22.34 -16.18 -2.08
CA ILE A 56 21.58 -14.97 -2.37
C ILE A 56 21.63 -14.00 -1.16
N ALA A 57 21.40 -14.53 0.05
CA ALA A 57 21.47 -13.74 1.29
C ALA A 57 22.86 -13.08 1.45
N LYS A 58 23.93 -13.84 1.23
CA LYS A 58 25.31 -13.34 1.32
C LYS A 58 25.61 -12.26 0.29
N GLN A 59 25.13 -12.40 -0.93
CA GLN A 59 25.29 -11.37 -1.97
C GLN A 59 24.48 -10.13 -1.65
N ALA A 60 23.21 -10.31 -1.26
CA ALA A 60 22.32 -9.21 -0.92
C ALA A 60 22.85 -8.40 0.28
N SER A 61 23.36 -9.07 1.32
CA SER A 61 23.87 -8.40 2.52
C SER A 61 24.93 -7.35 2.24
N GLN A 62 25.78 -7.56 1.22
CA GLN A 62 26.79 -6.59 0.81
C GLN A 62 26.23 -5.32 0.17
N ALA A 63 24.96 -5.35 -0.26
CA ALA A 63 24.30 -4.21 -0.87
C ALA A 63 23.35 -3.48 0.07
N ILE A 64 23.01 -4.09 1.21
CA ILE A 64 22.03 -3.53 2.15
C ILE A 64 22.62 -2.37 2.93
N VAL A 65 21.81 -1.37 3.13
CA VAL A 65 22.12 -0.17 3.91
C VAL A 65 21.04 0.01 4.97
N PHE A 66 21.46 0.16 6.22
CA PHE A 66 20.56 0.62 7.26
C PHE A 66 20.45 2.15 7.20
N VAL A 67 19.23 2.64 7.19
CA VAL A 67 18.92 4.06 7.05
C VAL A 67 18.33 4.57 8.37
N SER A 68 19.04 5.47 9.04
CA SER A 68 18.55 6.20 10.24
C SER A 68 18.29 7.65 9.88
N VAL A 69 17.18 8.17 10.37
CA VAL A 69 16.76 9.56 10.16
C VAL A 69 16.70 10.30 11.47
N TYR A 70 17.28 11.49 11.48
CA TYR A 70 17.31 12.37 12.66
C TYR A 70 16.58 13.67 12.36
N LYS A 71 15.74 14.11 13.31
CA LYS A 71 15.06 15.41 13.30
C LYS A 71 15.55 16.30 14.45
N ASN A 72 15.60 17.59 14.19
CA ASN A 72 15.94 18.60 15.18
C ASN A 72 14.68 18.96 15.98
N LEU A 73 14.72 18.78 17.30
CA LEU A 73 13.58 19.02 18.21
C LEU A 73 13.05 20.49 18.17
N GLN A 74 13.85 21.42 17.65
CA GLN A 74 13.44 22.82 17.56
C GLN A 74 12.45 23.09 16.39
N ASN A 75 12.34 22.17 15.41
CA ASN A 75 11.53 22.33 14.21
C ASN A 75 10.22 21.52 14.22
N MET A 76 9.87 20.87 15.33
CA MET A 76 8.68 20.02 15.39
C MET A 76 7.39 20.85 15.66
N PRO A 77 6.41 20.84 14.76
CA PRO A 77 5.06 21.28 15.08
C PRO A 77 4.45 20.34 16.12
N ALA A 78 3.80 20.90 17.14
CA ALA A 78 3.09 20.08 18.14
C ALA A 78 1.95 19.32 17.47
N GLY A 79 1.95 17.97 17.53
CA GLY A 79 0.87 17.11 17.05
C GLY A 79 1.15 16.31 15.77
N VAL A 80 2.37 16.31 15.25
CA VAL A 80 2.72 15.47 14.08
C VAL A 80 2.87 14.02 14.53
N VAL A 81 2.07 13.13 13.95
CA VAL A 81 2.20 11.67 14.10
C VAL A 81 3.40 11.20 13.28
N ASP A 82 4.26 10.39 13.88
CA ASP A 82 5.41 9.78 13.20
C ASP A 82 4.91 8.99 11.97
N PRO A 83 5.49 9.16 10.77
CA PRO A 83 5.16 8.34 9.61
C PRO A 83 5.32 6.84 9.86
N PHE A 84 6.23 6.44 10.74
CA PHE A 84 6.37 5.07 11.18
C PHE A 84 5.16 4.60 12.00
N ASP A 85 4.65 5.44 12.92
CA ASP A 85 3.42 5.18 13.67
C ASP A 85 2.18 5.19 12.74
N PHE A 86 2.20 5.96 11.65
CA PHE A 86 1.15 5.94 10.64
C PHE A 86 1.06 4.59 9.91
N PHE A 87 2.20 3.98 9.53
CA PHE A 87 2.20 2.70 8.81
C PHE A 87 2.16 1.46 9.73
N PHE A 88 2.73 1.55 10.92
CA PHE A 88 2.93 0.42 11.84
C PHE A 88 2.37 0.65 13.25
N GLY A 89 1.87 1.85 13.58
CA GLY A 89 1.29 2.20 14.86
C GLY A 89 -0.18 1.80 15.03
N PRO A 90 -0.73 1.85 16.26
CA PRO A 90 -2.10 1.43 16.57
C PRO A 90 -3.21 2.27 15.92
N GLY A 91 -2.90 3.36 15.24
CA GLY A 91 -3.84 4.28 14.57
C GLY A 91 -3.60 4.46 13.08
N GLY A 92 -2.66 3.73 12.46
CA GLY A 92 -2.40 3.76 11.02
C GLY A 92 -3.49 3.07 10.19
N PRO A 93 -3.44 3.10 8.84
CA PRO A 93 -4.41 2.43 7.96
C PRO A 93 -4.57 0.94 8.25
N GLY A 94 -3.68 0.36 9.09
CA GLY A 94 -3.75 -0.99 9.61
C GLY A 94 -4.05 -1.11 11.10
N GLY A 95 -4.24 -0.02 11.86
CA GLY A 95 -4.41 -0.03 13.31
C GLY A 95 -5.85 0.16 13.75
N GLY A 96 -6.41 -0.81 14.49
CA GLY A 96 -7.75 -0.73 15.07
C GLY A 96 -7.87 0.30 16.20
N GLN A 97 -9.07 0.88 16.35
CA GLN A 97 -9.44 1.85 17.38
C GLN A 97 -9.05 1.41 18.80
N GLY A 98 -8.37 2.29 19.53
CA GLY A 98 -8.00 2.09 20.92
C GLY A 98 -9.21 2.02 21.86
N GLY A 99 -9.20 1.03 22.74
CA GLY A 99 -10.11 0.93 23.88
C GLY A 99 -9.83 1.98 24.97
N PRO A 100 -10.77 2.22 25.92
CA PRO A 100 -10.74 3.33 26.85
C PRO A 100 -9.65 3.17 27.93
N GLY A 101 -9.03 4.30 28.24
CA GLY A 101 -7.88 4.44 29.10
C GLY A 101 -8.00 3.89 30.52
N THR A 102 -6.87 3.40 31.01
CA THR A 102 -6.65 3.07 32.44
C THR A 102 -6.21 4.32 33.21
N PRO A 103 -6.75 4.60 34.40
CA PRO A 103 -6.38 5.78 35.21
C PRO A 103 -5.06 5.60 35.96
N GLY A 104 -4.27 6.61 35.93
CA GLY A 104 -3.19 7.09 36.74
C GLY A 104 -2.57 6.28 37.89
N ALA A 105 -1.24 6.15 37.86
CA ALA A 105 -0.40 5.90 39.04
C ALA A 105 0.21 7.23 39.52
N PRO A 106 0.37 7.45 40.88
CA PRO A 106 0.76 8.74 41.46
C PRO A 106 2.27 8.99 41.40
N GLY A 107 2.57 10.27 41.26
CA GLY A 107 3.90 10.80 41.03
C GLY A 107 4.95 10.52 42.10
N GLY A 108 6.13 10.21 41.60
CA GLY A 108 7.40 10.30 42.33
C GLY A 108 8.13 11.59 41.92
N ARG A 109 8.32 12.49 42.91
CA ARG A 109 9.21 13.65 42.76
C ARG A 109 10.67 13.18 42.67
N GLY A 110 11.23 13.13 41.51
CA GLY A 110 12.65 12.95 41.24
C GLY A 110 13.26 14.30 40.84
N GLN A 111 14.40 14.63 41.43
CA GLN A 111 15.19 15.85 41.24
C GLN A 111 15.54 16.07 39.75
N PRO A 112 15.68 17.33 39.27
CA PRO A 112 16.12 17.62 37.93
C PRO A 112 17.61 17.32 37.78
N GLN A 113 17.94 16.15 37.27
CA GLN A 113 19.23 15.94 36.64
C GLN A 113 19.19 16.67 35.30
N GLU A 114 19.97 17.71 35.14
CA GLU A 114 20.35 18.33 33.88
C GLU A 114 21.03 17.28 32.97
N ARG A 115 20.24 16.38 32.38
CA ARG A 115 20.67 15.67 31.19
C ARG A 115 20.66 16.73 30.08
N ARG A 116 21.83 17.08 29.56
CA ARG A 116 21.97 17.73 28.26
C ARG A 116 21.12 16.91 27.26
N ARG A 117 19.89 17.37 26.98
CA ARG A 117 19.04 16.82 25.93
C ARG A 117 19.85 16.93 24.66
N SER A 118 20.16 15.81 24.01
CA SER A 118 20.62 15.83 22.63
C SER A 118 19.55 16.57 21.83
N GLU A 119 19.93 17.62 21.15
CA GLU A 119 19.04 18.47 20.34
C GLU A 119 18.43 17.70 19.17
N ARG A 120 18.79 16.43 18.99
CA ARG A 120 18.41 15.56 17.90
C ARG A 120 17.79 14.27 18.43
N ARG A 121 16.67 13.89 17.82
CA ARG A 121 15.99 12.62 18.09
C ARG A 121 16.07 11.73 16.84
N GLU A 122 16.39 10.45 17.01
CA GLU A 122 16.25 9.43 15.97
C GLU A 122 14.76 9.12 15.82
N GLU A 123 14.20 9.36 14.62
CA GLU A 123 12.75 9.25 14.37
C GLU A 123 12.37 8.19 13.35
N GLY A 124 13.27 7.79 12.47
CA GLY A 124 12.94 6.83 11.42
C GLY A 124 14.03 5.80 11.23
N LEU A 125 13.60 4.54 11.13
CA LEU A 125 14.49 3.42 10.87
C LEU A 125 13.95 2.65 9.65
N GLY A 126 14.83 2.41 8.69
CA GLY A 126 14.51 1.63 7.51
C GLY A 126 15.74 1.01 6.88
N SER A 127 15.52 0.43 5.73
CA SER A 127 16.58 -0.15 4.90
C SER A 127 16.69 0.60 3.57
N GLY A 128 17.78 0.38 2.90
CA GLY A 128 17.99 0.71 1.51
C GLY A 128 18.93 -0.31 0.88
N PHE A 129 19.15 -0.19 -0.41
CA PHE A 129 20.12 -1.02 -1.11
C PHE A 129 20.82 -0.24 -2.22
N PHE A 130 22.09 -0.55 -2.45
CA PHE A 130 22.87 0.04 -3.53
C PHE A 130 22.40 -0.45 -4.89
N ILE A 131 22.19 0.50 -5.80
CA ILE A 131 22.04 0.25 -7.25
C ILE A 131 23.30 0.65 -8.04
N ASP A 132 24.14 1.50 -7.47
CA ASP A 132 25.41 1.93 -8.03
C ASP A 132 26.37 2.30 -6.89
N VAL A 133 27.28 1.41 -6.56
CA VAL A 133 28.29 1.64 -5.50
C VAL A 133 29.30 2.70 -5.91
N GLN A 134 29.63 2.81 -7.21
CA GLN A 134 30.63 3.77 -7.68
C GLN A 134 30.16 5.22 -7.51
N LYS A 135 28.89 5.45 -7.76
CA LYS A 135 28.25 6.75 -7.56
C LYS A 135 27.68 6.92 -6.17
N GLY A 136 27.56 5.84 -5.39
CA GLY A 136 27.00 5.80 -4.05
C GLY A 136 25.48 5.96 -4.04
N TYR A 137 24.76 5.54 -5.08
CA TYR A 137 23.31 5.62 -5.15
C TYR A 137 22.64 4.45 -4.45
N ILE A 138 21.74 4.80 -3.54
CA ILE A 138 20.92 3.91 -2.71
C ILE A 138 19.46 4.20 -2.99
N ILE A 139 18.65 3.15 -3.14
CA ILE A 139 17.20 3.23 -3.18
C ILE A 139 16.65 2.91 -1.80
N THR A 140 15.63 3.64 -1.38
CA THR A 140 14.85 3.42 -0.17
C THR A 140 13.41 3.95 -0.36
N ASN A 141 12.54 3.76 0.62
CA ASN A 141 11.21 4.37 0.57
C ASN A 141 11.25 5.88 0.86
N ASN A 142 10.29 6.61 0.27
CA ASN A 142 10.12 8.02 0.56
C ASN A 142 9.78 8.26 2.03
N HIS A 143 8.85 7.47 2.61
CA HIS A 143 8.45 7.61 4.01
C HIS A 143 9.60 7.42 5.00
N VAL A 144 10.65 6.64 4.63
CA VAL A 144 11.85 6.46 5.45
C VAL A 144 12.68 7.74 5.56
N VAL A 145 12.73 8.56 4.49
CA VAL A 145 13.60 9.74 4.41
C VAL A 145 12.85 11.07 4.34
N GLN A 146 11.51 11.03 4.36
CA GLN A 146 10.73 12.27 4.36
C GLN A 146 10.98 13.04 5.67
N ASP A 147 11.00 14.38 5.56
CA ASP A 147 11.17 15.30 6.69
C ASP A 147 12.45 15.11 7.52
N ALA A 148 13.46 14.41 6.94
CA ALA A 148 14.76 14.20 7.56
C ALA A 148 15.62 15.48 7.52
N ASP A 149 16.12 15.92 8.68
CA ASP A 149 17.17 16.95 8.76
C ASP A 149 18.55 16.34 8.48
N GLU A 150 18.77 15.09 8.95
CA GLU A 150 19.98 14.33 8.71
C GLU A 150 19.68 12.87 8.45
N ILE A 151 20.37 12.27 7.47
CA ILE A 151 20.27 10.85 7.14
C ILE A 151 21.64 10.22 7.43
N GLN A 152 21.65 9.17 8.24
CA GLN A 152 22.81 8.34 8.46
C GLN A 152 22.62 6.97 7.76
N LEU A 153 23.67 6.54 7.11
CA LEU A 153 23.73 5.32 6.32
C LEU A 153 24.79 4.40 6.94
N LYS A 154 24.37 3.33 7.61
CA LYS A 154 25.29 2.28 8.07
C LYS A 154 25.36 1.21 7.01
N LEU A 155 26.55 0.99 6.47
CA LEU A 155 26.82 0.09 5.36
C LEU A 155 27.18 -1.31 5.84
N ALA A 156 27.15 -2.27 4.92
CA ALA A 156 27.47 -3.68 5.20
C ALA A 156 28.89 -3.90 5.75
N ASN A 157 29.84 -3.02 5.43
CA ASN A 157 31.21 -3.03 5.97
C ASN A 157 31.30 -2.43 7.38
N GLY A 158 30.18 -2.03 7.99
CA GLY A 158 30.09 -1.45 9.32
C GLY A 158 30.35 0.06 9.40
N GLU A 159 30.77 0.69 8.30
CA GLU A 159 31.03 2.13 8.25
C GLU A 159 29.72 2.93 8.20
N ILE A 160 29.75 4.14 8.80
CA ILE A 160 28.61 5.05 8.84
C ILE A 160 28.93 6.31 8.04
N TYR A 161 28.04 6.65 7.14
CA TYR A 161 28.13 7.85 6.30
C TYR A 161 26.89 8.72 6.40
N THR A 162 27.02 9.99 6.06
CA THR A 162 25.87 10.87 5.87
C THR A 162 25.31 10.67 4.46
N GLY A 163 23.99 10.51 4.36
CA GLY A 163 23.25 10.49 3.11
C GLY A 163 22.79 11.87 2.66
N LYS A 164 22.68 12.06 1.34
CA LYS A 164 22.01 13.21 0.74
C LYS A 164 20.87 12.71 -0.13
N VAL A 165 19.64 13.19 0.10
CA VAL A 165 18.52 12.93 -0.81
C VAL A 165 18.82 13.52 -2.17
N VAL A 166 18.86 12.70 -3.20
CA VAL A 166 18.99 13.09 -4.61
C VAL A 166 17.64 13.54 -5.14
N GLY A 167 16.61 12.80 -4.80
CA GLY A 167 15.23 13.10 -5.11
C GLY A 167 14.30 12.11 -4.41
N ARG A 168 13.03 12.48 -4.28
CA ARG A 168 12.00 11.64 -3.66
C ARG A 168 10.67 11.77 -4.37
N ASP A 169 9.88 10.73 -4.32
CA ASP A 169 8.55 10.66 -4.90
C ASP A 169 7.53 10.10 -3.92
N PRO A 170 6.75 10.96 -3.25
CA PRO A 170 5.70 10.52 -2.31
C PRO A 170 4.59 9.70 -2.95
N ASN A 171 4.33 9.89 -4.25
CA ASN A 171 3.22 9.20 -4.92
C ASN A 171 3.52 7.72 -5.23
N THR A 172 4.79 7.33 -5.31
CA THR A 172 5.22 5.94 -5.49
C THR A 172 5.95 5.38 -4.27
N ASP A 173 6.15 6.22 -3.25
CA ASP A 173 6.92 5.90 -2.05
C ASP A 173 8.37 5.50 -2.32
N ILE A 174 9.03 6.15 -3.30
CA ILE A 174 10.41 5.88 -3.70
C ILE A 174 11.29 7.10 -3.42
N ALA A 175 12.49 6.88 -2.90
CA ALA A 175 13.53 7.88 -2.78
C ALA A 175 14.88 7.34 -3.24
N VAL A 176 15.72 8.25 -3.74
CA VAL A 176 17.13 7.99 -4.04
C VAL A 176 17.97 8.82 -3.09
N VAL A 177 18.86 8.15 -2.37
CA VAL A 177 19.84 8.75 -1.47
C VAL A 177 21.22 8.51 -2.03
N GLN A 178 22.11 9.48 -1.91
CA GLN A 178 23.51 9.37 -2.29
C GLN A 178 24.40 9.47 -1.05
N VAL A 179 25.38 8.56 -0.94
CA VAL A 179 26.44 8.67 0.06
C VAL A 179 27.24 9.93 -0.20
N LYS A 180 27.45 10.79 0.81
CA LYS A 180 28.35 11.93 0.72
C LYS A 180 29.79 11.45 0.51
N LYS A 181 30.47 11.94 -0.53
CA LYS A 181 31.65 11.33 -1.14
C LYS A 181 32.96 11.47 -0.34
N ASP A 182 33.00 12.24 0.73
CA ASP A 182 34.23 12.46 1.46
C ASP A 182 34.70 11.14 2.12
N ARG A 183 35.68 10.50 1.49
CA ARG A 183 36.31 9.22 1.92
C ARG A 183 35.39 7.99 1.89
N PHE A 184 34.47 7.91 0.92
CA PHE A 184 33.60 6.73 0.77
C PHE A 184 34.41 5.47 0.41
N ASN A 185 34.55 4.56 1.39
CA ASN A 185 35.12 3.24 1.20
C ASN A 185 34.08 2.27 0.59
N ARG A 186 34.47 1.60 -0.50
CA ARG A 186 33.63 0.69 -1.26
C ARG A 186 33.94 -0.78 -1.04
N ASP A 187 34.95 -1.07 -0.21
CA ASP A 187 35.41 -2.43 0.02
C ASP A 187 34.31 -3.28 0.66
N GLY A 188 34.08 -4.46 0.09
CA GLY A 188 33.04 -5.37 0.58
C GLY A 188 31.60 -4.96 0.23
N LEU A 189 31.39 -3.85 -0.52
CA LEU A 189 30.07 -3.42 -0.96
C LEU A 189 29.76 -3.93 -2.37
N ALA A 190 28.47 -4.24 -2.60
CA ALA A 190 27.95 -4.65 -3.89
C ALA A 190 26.72 -3.79 -4.27
N ALA A 191 26.37 -3.77 -5.55
CA ALA A 191 25.11 -3.23 -6.05
C ALA A 191 24.21 -4.37 -6.50
N LEU A 192 22.91 -4.20 -6.34
CA LEU A 192 21.90 -5.14 -6.82
C LEU A 192 21.32 -4.67 -8.15
N ALA A 193 21.20 -5.62 -9.08
CA ALA A 193 20.53 -5.37 -10.34
C ALA A 193 19.00 -5.42 -10.18
N LEU A 194 18.30 -4.47 -10.77
CA LEU A 194 16.85 -4.48 -10.84
C LEU A 194 16.42 -5.44 -11.98
N ALA A 195 15.57 -6.43 -11.70
CA ALA A 195 14.96 -7.31 -12.68
C ALA A 195 13.77 -6.63 -13.40
N ASN A 196 13.19 -7.32 -14.38
CA ASN A 196 11.88 -6.94 -14.93
C ASN A 196 10.77 -7.61 -14.12
N SER A 197 10.09 -6.85 -13.24
CA SER A 197 9.00 -7.37 -12.43
C SER A 197 7.72 -7.70 -13.21
N GLU A 198 7.63 -7.36 -14.50
CA GLU A 198 6.48 -7.72 -15.33
C GLU A 198 6.47 -9.20 -15.75
N SER A 199 7.63 -9.89 -15.66
CA SER A 199 7.76 -11.32 -15.96
C SER A 199 7.41 -12.24 -14.78
N LEU A 200 7.13 -11.68 -13.60
CA LEU A 200 6.82 -12.44 -12.40
C LEU A 200 5.47 -13.18 -12.49
N SER A 201 5.44 -14.34 -11.87
CA SER A 201 4.26 -15.17 -11.72
C SER A 201 3.92 -15.37 -10.24
N VAL A 202 2.64 -15.53 -9.93
CA VAL A 202 2.21 -15.97 -8.59
C VAL A 202 2.78 -17.36 -8.33
N GLY A 203 3.41 -17.52 -7.17
CA GLY A 203 4.11 -18.74 -6.77
C GLY A 203 5.64 -18.68 -6.95
N ASP A 204 6.19 -17.66 -7.62
CA ASP A 204 7.64 -17.46 -7.71
C ASP A 204 8.24 -17.28 -6.32
N PHE A 205 9.34 -17.96 -6.03
CA PHE A 205 10.05 -17.82 -4.77
C PHE A 205 10.75 -16.47 -4.67
N VAL A 206 10.67 -15.88 -3.47
CA VAL A 206 11.24 -14.56 -3.19
C VAL A 206 11.91 -14.50 -1.82
N VAL A 207 12.84 -13.58 -1.71
CA VAL A 207 13.59 -13.29 -0.48
C VAL A 207 13.44 -11.81 -0.17
N ALA A 208 12.82 -11.46 0.93
CA ALA A 208 12.82 -10.09 1.44
C ALA A 208 14.02 -9.87 2.36
N VAL A 209 14.77 -8.80 2.12
CA VAL A 209 15.98 -8.48 2.88
C VAL A 209 15.86 -7.07 3.46
N GLY A 210 16.40 -6.88 4.66
CA GLY A 210 16.47 -5.59 5.32
C GLY A 210 17.50 -5.61 6.45
N ALA A 211 17.71 -4.47 7.10
CA ALA A 211 18.60 -4.30 8.25
C ALA A 211 17.82 -3.78 9.47
N PRO A 212 16.88 -4.55 10.05
CA PRO A 212 16.08 -4.09 11.15
C PRO A 212 16.97 -3.73 12.37
N PHE A 213 16.67 -2.61 13.00
CA PHE A 213 17.37 -2.12 14.22
C PHE A 213 18.88 -1.89 14.06
N GLY A 214 19.38 -1.70 12.83
CA GLY A 214 20.81 -1.52 12.59
C GLY A 214 21.68 -2.75 12.87
N LEU A 215 21.05 -3.91 13.00
CA LEU A 215 21.71 -5.21 13.07
C LEU A 215 22.20 -5.65 11.67
N GLU A 216 22.88 -6.79 11.62
CA GLU A 216 23.23 -7.42 10.34
C GLU A 216 21.98 -7.68 9.49
N ALA A 217 22.16 -7.76 8.16
CA ALA A 217 21.07 -7.99 7.23
C ALA A 217 20.24 -9.21 7.63
N SER A 218 18.94 -8.99 7.82
CA SER A 218 17.95 -10.03 8.10
C SER A 218 17.22 -10.43 6.83
N LEU A 219 16.88 -11.71 6.73
CA LEU A 219 16.25 -12.32 5.56
C LEU A 219 14.98 -13.04 5.94
N SER A 220 13.94 -12.88 5.13
CA SER A 220 12.75 -13.75 5.14
C SER A 220 12.50 -14.33 3.76
N PHE A 221 12.00 -15.57 3.70
CA PHE A 221 11.73 -16.31 2.47
C PHE A 221 10.23 -16.53 2.32
N GLY A 222 9.74 -16.45 1.10
CA GLY A 222 8.32 -16.65 0.77
C GLY A 222 8.11 -16.75 -0.73
N VAL A 223 6.88 -16.43 -1.16
CA VAL A 223 6.48 -16.44 -2.57
C VAL A 223 5.80 -15.14 -2.97
N VAL A 224 5.70 -14.91 -4.27
CA VAL A 224 4.76 -13.93 -4.84
C VAL A 224 3.35 -14.46 -4.62
N SER A 225 2.59 -13.86 -3.74
CA SER A 225 1.21 -14.28 -3.41
C SER A 225 0.17 -13.70 -4.35
N ALA A 226 0.41 -12.48 -4.87
CA ALA A 226 -0.42 -11.81 -5.87
C ALA A 226 0.35 -10.69 -6.57
N MET A 227 -0.16 -10.29 -7.73
CA MET A 227 0.35 -9.16 -8.50
C MET A 227 -0.74 -8.11 -8.70
N GLY A 228 -0.34 -6.87 -8.92
CA GLY A 228 -1.30 -5.84 -9.34
C GLY A 228 -2.17 -5.29 -8.22
N ARG A 229 -1.72 -5.36 -6.96
CA ARG A 229 -2.47 -4.80 -5.83
C ARG A 229 -2.39 -3.26 -5.88
N GLY A 230 -3.53 -2.63 -6.15
CA GLY A 230 -3.72 -1.17 -6.10
C GLY A 230 -4.67 -0.77 -4.97
N ASN A 231 -4.85 0.55 -4.76
CA ASN A 231 -5.79 1.14 -3.77
C ASN A 231 -5.55 0.66 -2.33
N LEU A 232 -4.28 0.62 -1.91
CA LEU A 232 -3.89 0.12 -0.60
C LEU A 232 -3.59 1.24 0.42
N ASP A 233 -3.87 2.51 0.09
CA ASP A 233 -3.51 3.71 0.88
C ASP A 233 -2.01 3.83 1.25
N ILE A 234 -1.16 2.99 0.63
CA ILE A 234 0.29 2.98 0.82
C ILE A 234 0.95 4.08 -0.03
N ALA A 235 0.53 4.16 -1.29
CA ALA A 235 0.97 5.18 -2.24
C ALA A 235 -0.13 5.40 -3.28
N LYS A 236 -0.21 6.62 -3.85
CA LYS A 236 -1.23 6.99 -4.85
C LYS A 236 -1.05 6.23 -6.16
N ILE A 237 0.19 5.88 -6.48
CA ILE A 237 0.58 5.14 -7.69
C ILE A 237 1.35 3.89 -7.26
N GLY A 238 0.75 2.74 -7.46
CA GLY A 238 1.36 1.47 -7.12
C GLY A 238 0.58 0.32 -7.74
N ASN A 239 1.31 -0.67 -8.19
CA ASN A 239 0.80 -1.95 -8.68
C ASN A 239 1.55 -3.03 -7.91
N PHE A 240 1.36 -3.02 -6.56
CA PHE A 240 2.21 -3.71 -5.62
C PHE A 240 2.28 -5.22 -5.86
N ILE A 241 3.46 -5.78 -5.61
CA ILE A 241 3.69 -7.22 -5.45
C ILE A 241 3.27 -7.57 -4.03
N GLN A 242 2.36 -8.54 -3.88
CA GLN A 242 2.02 -9.12 -2.59
C GLN A 242 2.90 -10.34 -2.35
N THR A 243 3.42 -10.49 -1.13
CA THR A 243 4.25 -11.64 -0.71
C THR A 243 3.89 -12.08 0.70
N ASP A 244 4.13 -13.36 1.00
CA ASP A 244 4.10 -13.93 2.35
C ASP A 244 5.52 -14.02 2.98
N ALA A 245 6.56 -13.55 2.28
CA ALA A 245 7.83 -13.27 2.93
C ALA A 245 7.61 -12.22 4.03
N ALA A 246 8.08 -12.50 5.25
CA ALA A 246 7.80 -11.66 6.41
C ALA A 246 8.42 -10.26 6.24
N ILE A 247 7.57 -9.24 6.15
CA ILE A 247 7.95 -7.83 6.16
C ILE A 247 7.65 -7.30 7.57
N ASN A 248 8.64 -6.69 8.19
CA ASN A 248 8.56 -6.10 9.53
C ASN A 248 9.17 -4.69 9.51
N PRO A 249 8.91 -3.86 10.55
CA PRO A 249 9.60 -2.60 10.74
C PRO A 249 11.12 -2.76 10.61
N GLY A 250 11.72 -1.94 9.76
CA GLY A 250 13.14 -2.01 9.42
C GLY A 250 13.44 -2.68 8.07
N ASN A 251 12.53 -3.51 7.50
CA ASN A 251 12.70 -4.03 6.14
C ASN A 251 12.24 -3.04 5.06
N SER A 252 11.44 -2.02 5.41
CA SER A 252 10.98 -0.99 4.47
C SER A 252 12.15 -0.31 3.78
N GLY A 253 12.09 -0.19 2.45
CA GLY A 253 13.17 0.30 1.59
C GLY A 253 14.21 -0.74 1.21
N GLY A 254 14.22 -1.92 1.85
CA GLY A 254 15.06 -3.05 1.46
C GLY A 254 14.53 -3.78 0.22
N PRO A 255 15.35 -4.61 -0.44
CA PRO A 255 14.96 -5.30 -1.66
C PRO A 255 14.10 -6.54 -1.40
N LEU A 256 13.18 -6.82 -2.30
CA LEU A 256 12.59 -8.13 -2.55
C LEU A 256 13.34 -8.75 -3.74
N ILE A 257 13.91 -9.94 -3.57
CA ILE A 257 14.89 -10.54 -4.48
C ILE A 257 14.35 -11.88 -5.00
N ASP A 258 14.59 -12.19 -6.25
CA ASP A 258 14.29 -13.48 -6.87
C ASP A 258 15.40 -14.53 -6.64
N MET A 259 15.18 -15.75 -7.14
CA MET A 259 16.15 -16.83 -7.03
C MET A 259 17.38 -16.67 -7.95
N HIS A 260 17.45 -15.61 -8.76
CA HIS A 260 18.63 -15.21 -9.54
C HIS A 260 19.47 -14.15 -8.82
N GLY A 261 19.06 -13.70 -7.62
CA GLY A 261 19.72 -12.63 -6.87
C GLY A 261 19.43 -11.23 -7.40
N GLN A 262 18.37 -11.07 -8.20
CA GLN A 262 17.96 -9.77 -8.76
C GLN A 262 16.78 -9.18 -7.98
N VAL A 263 16.74 -7.86 -7.89
CA VAL A 263 15.65 -7.15 -7.20
C VAL A 263 14.42 -7.14 -8.09
N ILE A 264 13.34 -7.76 -7.63
CA ILE A 264 12.01 -7.76 -8.27
C ILE A 264 11.07 -6.73 -7.66
N GLY A 265 11.41 -6.19 -6.47
CA GLY A 265 10.64 -5.16 -5.81
C GLY A 265 11.39 -4.53 -4.65
N MET A 266 10.83 -3.47 -4.09
CA MET A 266 11.27 -2.81 -2.86
C MET A 266 10.21 -2.96 -1.79
N ASN A 267 10.56 -3.57 -0.66
CA ASN A 267 9.66 -3.76 0.48
C ASN A 267 9.14 -2.40 0.97
N THR A 268 7.83 -2.28 1.21
CA THR A 268 7.27 -0.98 1.61
C THR A 268 6.34 -1.05 2.80
N ALA A 269 5.38 -1.97 2.82
CA ALA A 269 4.34 -2.00 3.85
C ALA A 269 3.81 -3.41 4.11
N ILE A 270 3.02 -3.53 5.19
CA ILE A 270 2.23 -4.72 5.52
C ILE A 270 0.75 -4.35 5.59
N TYR A 271 -0.12 -5.32 5.32
CA TYR A 271 -1.54 -5.20 5.66
C TYR A 271 -1.74 -5.72 7.09
N SER A 272 -1.96 -4.81 8.03
CA SER A 272 -2.06 -5.19 9.45
C SER A 272 -3.07 -4.31 10.19
N ARG A 273 -3.88 -4.94 11.05
CA ARG A 273 -4.76 -4.24 11.99
C ARG A 273 -4.13 -4.03 13.36
N SER A 274 -3.07 -4.77 13.66
CA SER A 274 -2.38 -4.75 14.96
C SER A 274 -0.98 -4.14 14.90
N GLY A 275 -0.52 -3.69 13.71
CA GLY A 275 0.85 -3.23 13.47
C GLY A 275 1.87 -4.35 13.27
N GLY A 276 1.52 -5.62 13.52
CA GLY A 276 2.38 -6.78 13.32
C GLY A 276 2.13 -7.47 11.98
N TYR A 277 3.11 -8.21 11.47
CA TYR A 277 3.00 -9.00 10.24
C TYR A 277 1.96 -10.12 10.37
N ASN A 278 1.01 -10.20 9.42
CA ASN A 278 -0.09 -11.16 9.39
C ASN A 278 -0.10 -12.04 8.11
N GLY A 279 1.07 -12.28 7.51
CA GLY A 279 1.18 -13.09 6.28
C GLY A 279 0.93 -12.30 4.99
N ILE A 280 0.81 -10.98 5.05
CA ILE A 280 0.58 -10.12 3.88
C ILE A 280 1.56 -8.96 3.91
N GLY A 281 2.56 -9.03 3.04
CA GLY A 281 3.52 -7.97 2.77
C GLY A 281 3.37 -7.42 1.35
N PHE A 282 3.81 -6.19 1.14
CA PHE A 282 3.77 -5.50 -0.14
C PHE A 282 5.14 -4.94 -0.51
N ALA A 283 5.45 -5.05 -1.81
CA ALA A 283 6.64 -4.44 -2.39
C ALA A 283 6.29 -3.61 -3.63
N VAL A 284 6.98 -2.50 -3.80
CA VAL A 284 6.93 -1.67 -5.02
C VAL A 284 7.65 -2.43 -6.13
N PRO A 285 7.04 -2.68 -7.31
CA PRO A 285 7.67 -3.43 -8.40
C PRO A 285 8.97 -2.79 -8.89
N SER A 286 9.99 -3.61 -9.18
CA SER A 286 11.30 -3.12 -9.64
C SER A 286 11.25 -2.34 -10.95
N SER A 287 10.32 -2.63 -11.85
CA SER A 287 10.12 -1.85 -13.08
C SER A 287 9.72 -0.41 -12.76
N LEU A 288 8.84 -0.22 -11.76
CA LEU A 288 8.46 1.11 -11.26
C LEU A 288 9.64 1.78 -10.55
N VAL A 289 10.33 1.05 -9.66
CA VAL A 289 11.52 1.54 -8.95
C VAL A 289 12.57 2.05 -9.92
N ARG A 290 12.87 1.30 -10.99
CA ARG A 290 13.83 1.68 -12.04
C ARG A 290 13.44 3.00 -12.70
N THR A 291 12.20 3.07 -13.20
CA THR A 291 11.72 4.25 -13.96
C THR A 291 11.73 5.52 -13.10
N VAL A 292 11.32 5.41 -11.84
CA VAL A 292 11.30 6.53 -10.89
C VAL A 292 12.73 6.92 -10.49
N ALA A 293 13.58 5.94 -10.12
CA ALA A 293 14.95 6.21 -9.70
C ALA A 293 15.77 6.89 -10.81
N GLU A 294 15.62 6.45 -12.08
CA GLU A 294 16.28 7.11 -13.21
C GLU A 294 15.87 8.59 -13.35
N GLN A 295 14.59 8.91 -13.18
CA GLN A 295 14.12 10.30 -13.22
C GLN A 295 14.67 11.10 -12.03
N LEU A 296 14.60 10.54 -10.81
CA LEU A 296 15.13 11.20 -9.61
C LEU A 296 16.63 11.46 -9.71
N ILE A 297 17.42 10.55 -10.24
CA ILE A 297 18.86 10.71 -10.44
C ILE A 297 19.16 11.80 -11.48
N ASN A 298 18.39 11.83 -12.57
CA ASN A 298 18.67 12.73 -13.69
C ASN A 298 18.13 14.16 -13.47
N THR A 299 16.98 14.30 -12.81
CA THR A 299 16.24 15.56 -12.71
C THR A 299 15.87 16.01 -11.29
N GLY A 300 16.09 15.15 -10.30
CA GLY A 300 15.69 15.36 -8.89
C GLY A 300 14.18 15.22 -8.63
N ARG A 301 13.37 15.03 -9.67
CA ARG A 301 11.91 14.94 -9.58
C ARG A 301 11.33 13.96 -10.59
N VAL A 302 10.10 13.48 -10.32
CA VAL A 302 9.36 12.62 -11.24
C VAL A 302 8.35 13.45 -12.02
N SER A 303 8.44 13.42 -13.34
CA SER A 303 7.46 14.01 -14.23
C SER A 303 6.42 12.98 -14.62
N ARG A 304 5.13 13.29 -14.44
CA ARG A 304 4.03 12.36 -14.64
C ARG A 304 3.19 12.68 -15.83
N GLY A 305 2.90 11.62 -16.56
CA GLY A 305 1.89 11.66 -17.60
C GLY A 305 0.50 11.88 -17.01
N TYR A 306 -0.32 12.62 -17.74
CA TYR A 306 -1.68 12.98 -17.35
C TYR A 306 -2.63 12.82 -18.55
N LEU A 307 -3.77 12.15 -18.33
CA LEU A 307 -4.84 12.02 -19.32
C LEU A 307 -6.01 12.96 -19.05
N GLY A 308 -6.21 13.36 -17.80
CA GLY A 308 -7.39 14.15 -17.41
C GLY A 308 -8.67 13.31 -17.38
N ILE A 309 -8.59 12.11 -16.82
CA ILE A 309 -9.71 11.19 -16.63
C ILE A 309 -9.84 10.77 -15.17
N TYR A 310 -11.07 10.58 -14.73
CA TYR A 310 -11.41 9.96 -13.46
C TYR A 310 -11.91 8.56 -13.76
N LEU A 311 -11.38 7.59 -13.05
CA LEU A 311 -11.61 6.18 -13.33
C LEU A 311 -12.31 5.49 -12.15
N GLN A 312 -13.14 4.51 -12.45
CA GLN A 312 -13.70 3.61 -11.45
C GLN A 312 -13.56 2.14 -11.88
N PRO A 313 -13.57 1.19 -10.92
CA PRO A 313 -13.60 -0.23 -11.24
C PRO A 313 -14.83 -0.60 -12.05
N LEU A 314 -14.66 -1.59 -12.93
CA LEU A 314 -15.75 -2.17 -13.73
C LEU A 314 -16.23 -3.43 -13.03
N ASP A 315 -17.47 -3.42 -12.52
CA ASP A 315 -18.13 -4.61 -12.00
C ASP A 315 -18.93 -5.36 -13.10
N ASP A 316 -19.42 -6.55 -12.75
CA ASP A 316 -20.17 -7.40 -13.69
C ASP A 316 -21.50 -6.78 -14.13
N GLU A 317 -22.11 -5.98 -13.27
CA GLU A 317 -23.39 -5.32 -13.56
C GLU A 317 -23.21 -4.16 -14.54
N MET A 318 -22.16 -3.35 -14.33
CA MET A 318 -21.77 -2.27 -15.24
C MET A 318 -21.36 -2.84 -16.59
N ARG A 319 -20.60 -3.95 -16.62
CA ARG A 319 -20.23 -4.64 -17.85
C ARG A 319 -21.46 -5.02 -18.69
N THR A 320 -22.46 -5.64 -18.05
CA THR A 320 -23.72 -6.00 -18.71
C THR A 320 -24.48 -4.77 -19.19
N SER A 321 -24.59 -3.73 -18.36
CA SER A 321 -25.31 -2.49 -18.68
C SER A 321 -24.66 -1.67 -19.79
N LEU A 322 -23.34 -1.78 -19.95
CA LEU A 322 -22.56 -1.15 -21.02
C LEU A 322 -22.47 -2.02 -22.29
N ASN A 323 -23.16 -3.17 -22.33
CA ASN A 323 -23.15 -4.14 -23.44
C ASN A 323 -21.73 -4.59 -23.81
N LEU A 324 -20.86 -4.81 -22.82
CA LEU A 324 -19.49 -5.26 -23.05
C LEU A 324 -19.45 -6.77 -23.30
N PRO A 325 -18.42 -7.28 -24.01
CA PRO A 325 -18.25 -8.71 -24.23
C PRO A 325 -18.16 -9.49 -22.92
N GLU A 326 -18.80 -10.68 -22.86
CA GLU A 326 -18.79 -11.53 -21.65
C GLU A 326 -17.39 -12.00 -21.26
N ASN A 327 -16.50 -12.17 -22.24
CA ASN A 327 -15.11 -12.58 -22.04
C ASN A 327 -14.18 -11.40 -21.66
N LEU A 328 -14.70 -10.19 -21.47
CA LEU A 328 -13.93 -9.05 -21.02
C LEU A 328 -13.75 -9.15 -19.49
N HIS A 329 -12.59 -9.60 -19.05
CA HIS A 329 -12.22 -9.71 -17.64
C HIS A 329 -11.35 -8.53 -17.22
N GLY A 330 -11.97 -7.42 -16.80
CA GLY A 330 -11.28 -6.22 -16.34
C GLY A 330 -11.45 -5.03 -17.26
N GLY A 331 -10.76 -3.96 -16.92
CA GLY A 331 -10.85 -2.65 -17.57
C GLY A 331 -11.01 -1.53 -16.56
N ALA A 332 -10.94 -0.30 -17.04
CA ALA A 332 -11.14 0.90 -16.24
C ALA A 332 -12.25 1.74 -16.86
N LEU A 333 -13.36 1.90 -16.12
CA LEU A 333 -14.49 2.72 -16.57
C LEU A 333 -14.15 4.20 -16.36
N VAL A 334 -14.26 4.99 -17.41
CA VAL A 334 -14.09 6.45 -17.38
C VAL A 334 -15.33 7.07 -16.76
N ALA A 335 -15.27 7.48 -15.52
CA ALA A 335 -16.37 8.14 -14.81
C ALA A 335 -16.52 9.62 -15.22
N ARG A 336 -15.39 10.31 -15.50
CA ARG A 336 -15.36 11.70 -15.96
C ARG A 336 -14.14 11.93 -16.84
N VAL A 337 -14.28 12.84 -17.79
CA VAL A 337 -13.17 13.42 -18.57
C VAL A 337 -13.08 14.91 -18.25
N ALA A 338 -11.90 15.39 -17.93
CA ALA A 338 -11.63 16.82 -17.71
C ALA A 338 -11.85 17.58 -19.04
N PRO A 339 -12.63 18.67 -19.05
CA PRO A 339 -13.07 19.30 -20.30
C PRO A 339 -11.97 19.66 -21.29
N ASP A 340 -10.87 20.23 -20.82
CA ASP A 340 -9.74 20.65 -21.65
C ASP A 340 -8.54 19.69 -21.57
N GLY A 341 -8.77 18.51 -20.97
CA GLY A 341 -7.73 17.50 -20.75
C GLY A 341 -7.29 16.80 -22.02
N PRO A 342 -6.13 16.12 -21.97
CA PRO A 342 -5.63 15.30 -23.08
C PRO A 342 -6.63 14.27 -23.59
N ALA A 343 -7.34 13.59 -22.69
CA ALA A 343 -8.33 12.57 -23.07
C ALA A 343 -9.54 13.17 -23.80
N ALA A 344 -10.01 14.36 -23.39
CA ALA A 344 -11.08 15.07 -24.10
C ALA A 344 -10.66 15.41 -25.54
N LYS A 345 -9.43 15.92 -25.71
CA LYS A 345 -8.85 16.21 -27.04
C LYS A 345 -8.67 14.96 -27.89
N GLY A 346 -8.41 13.80 -27.24
CA GLY A 346 -8.35 12.48 -27.87
C GLY A 346 -9.71 11.84 -28.15
N GLY A 347 -10.83 12.51 -27.78
CA GLY A 347 -12.19 12.04 -28.05
C GLY A 347 -12.72 10.99 -27.08
N LEU A 348 -12.11 10.84 -25.88
CA LEU A 348 -12.66 9.99 -24.82
C LEU A 348 -13.84 10.68 -24.14
N GLU A 349 -14.79 9.88 -23.67
CA GLU A 349 -16.01 10.34 -23.01
C GLU A 349 -16.28 9.54 -21.72
N ALA A 350 -17.09 10.09 -20.82
CA ALA A 350 -17.59 9.35 -19.67
C ALA A 350 -18.48 8.17 -20.14
N GLY A 351 -18.21 6.99 -19.65
CA GLY A 351 -18.81 5.72 -20.07
C GLY A 351 -17.90 4.84 -20.95
N ASP A 352 -16.73 5.36 -21.38
CA ASP A 352 -15.73 4.54 -22.05
C ASP A 352 -15.09 3.56 -21.06
N VAL A 353 -14.78 2.35 -21.50
CA VAL A 353 -14.05 1.36 -20.72
C VAL A 353 -12.69 1.11 -21.36
N ILE A 354 -11.64 1.63 -20.74
CA ILE A 354 -10.26 1.44 -21.21
C ILE A 354 -9.82 0.01 -20.91
N THR A 355 -9.37 -0.70 -21.96
CA THR A 355 -8.93 -2.10 -21.87
C THR A 355 -7.47 -2.31 -22.25
N GLU A 356 -6.85 -1.35 -22.98
CA GLU A 356 -5.44 -1.42 -23.32
C GLU A 356 -4.81 0.00 -23.33
N VAL A 357 -3.56 0.07 -22.88
CA VAL A 357 -2.70 1.25 -23.01
C VAL A 357 -1.40 0.81 -23.67
N ASN A 358 -1.09 1.34 -24.87
CA ASN A 358 0.05 0.92 -25.69
C ASN A 358 0.11 -0.60 -25.89
N GLN A 359 -1.01 -1.24 -26.21
CA GLN A 359 -1.17 -2.69 -26.41
C GLN A 359 -1.00 -3.52 -25.11
N LYS A 360 -0.72 -2.90 -23.97
CA LYS A 360 -0.71 -3.55 -22.66
C LYS A 360 -2.14 -3.65 -22.15
N ALA A 361 -2.62 -4.87 -21.88
CA ALA A 361 -3.95 -5.11 -21.32
C ALA A 361 -4.08 -4.44 -19.94
N ILE A 362 -5.24 -3.84 -19.70
CA ILE A 362 -5.60 -3.14 -18.46
C ILE A 362 -6.74 -3.90 -17.77
N LYS A 363 -6.53 -4.22 -16.50
CA LYS A 363 -7.50 -4.94 -15.67
C LYS A 363 -8.19 -4.05 -14.63
N SER A 364 -7.57 -2.90 -14.29
CA SER A 364 -8.07 -2.03 -13.22
C SER A 364 -7.73 -0.56 -13.46
N PRO A 365 -8.44 0.39 -12.79
CA PRO A 365 -8.10 1.81 -12.80
C PRO A 365 -6.66 2.10 -12.35
N GLY A 366 -6.16 1.40 -11.32
CA GLY A 366 -4.80 1.56 -10.81
C GLY A 366 -3.74 1.24 -11.87
N GLU A 367 -3.99 0.26 -12.75
CA GLU A 367 -3.09 -0.06 -13.86
C GLU A 367 -3.03 1.06 -14.90
N VAL A 368 -4.17 1.71 -15.23
CA VAL A 368 -4.17 2.89 -16.12
C VAL A 368 -3.36 4.00 -15.47
N THR A 369 -3.64 4.32 -14.19
CA THR A 369 -2.97 5.39 -13.46
C THR A 369 -1.46 5.17 -13.40
N THR A 370 -1.03 3.94 -13.08
CA THR A 370 0.39 3.59 -13.04
C THR A 370 1.02 3.65 -14.42
N THR A 371 0.39 3.04 -15.44
CA THR A 371 0.95 2.98 -16.79
C THR A 371 1.07 4.38 -17.40
N VAL A 372 0.01 5.18 -17.31
CA VAL A 372 -0.01 6.56 -17.83
C VAL A 372 0.92 7.47 -17.03
N GLY A 373 0.91 7.36 -15.69
CA GLY A 373 1.75 8.19 -14.81
C GLY A 373 3.25 8.02 -15.06
N LEU A 374 3.67 6.89 -15.63
CA LEU A 374 5.07 6.63 -16.00
C LEU A 374 5.44 7.11 -17.41
N LEU A 375 4.46 7.46 -18.24
CA LEU A 375 4.73 8.00 -19.57
C LEU A 375 5.25 9.44 -19.47
N LYS A 376 6.16 9.77 -20.38
CA LYS A 376 6.68 11.14 -20.46
C LYS A 376 5.56 12.07 -20.94
N PRO A 377 5.37 13.26 -20.31
CA PRO A 377 4.54 14.31 -20.89
C PRO A 377 4.93 14.60 -22.34
N GLN A 378 3.95 14.98 -23.17
CA GLN A 378 4.07 15.23 -24.60
C GLN A 378 4.38 13.98 -25.46
N SER A 379 4.41 12.76 -24.89
CA SER A 379 4.43 11.52 -25.66
C SER A 379 3.01 11.14 -26.13
N ASN A 380 2.90 10.42 -27.23
CA ASN A 380 1.65 9.85 -27.69
C ASN A 380 1.42 8.49 -27.06
N VAL A 381 0.19 8.24 -26.64
CA VAL A 381 -0.28 6.94 -26.13
C VAL A 381 -1.42 6.45 -26.99
N GLN A 382 -1.41 5.17 -27.32
CA GLN A 382 -2.53 4.49 -27.96
C GLN A 382 -3.41 3.84 -26.88
N LEU A 383 -4.70 4.19 -26.87
CA LEU A 383 -5.69 3.61 -25.97
C LEU A 383 -6.64 2.74 -26.80
N ALA A 384 -6.92 1.51 -26.33
CA ALA A 384 -8.05 0.73 -26.79
C ALA A 384 -9.14 0.75 -25.71
N TYR A 385 -10.38 0.99 -26.11
CA TYR A 385 -11.51 1.13 -25.21
C TYR A 385 -12.82 0.66 -25.85
N TYR A 386 -13.81 0.38 -25.02
CA TYR A 386 -15.16 0.10 -25.45
C TYR A 386 -16.06 1.31 -25.21
N ARG A 387 -16.91 1.63 -26.18
CA ARG A 387 -17.99 2.62 -26.08
C ARG A 387 -19.26 2.01 -26.67
N ASN A 388 -20.33 1.90 -25.87
CA ASN A 388 -21.60 1.30 -26.30
C ASN A 388 -21.42 -0.09 -26.92
N GLY A 389 -20.61 -0.95 -26.32
CA GLY A 389 -20.33 -2.32 -26.79
C GLY A 389 -19.37 -2.43 -27.98
N LYS A 390 -18.91 -1.32 -28.57
CA LYS A 390 -17.98 -1.33 -29.71
C LYS A 390 -16.56 -1.05 -29.28
N LYS A 391 -15.58 -1.88 -29.70
CA LYS A 391 -14.15 -1.65 -29.48
C LYS A 391 -13.67 -0.53 -30.41
N LEU A 392 -13.07 0.49 -29.84
CA LEU A 392 -12.51 1.69 -30.48
C LEU A 392 -11.06 1.87 -30.06
N SER A 393 -10.34 2.75 -30.76
CA SER A 393 -9.00 3.18 -30.38
C SER A 393 -8.84 4.68 -30.55
N ALA A 394 -8.03 5.29 -29.69
CA ALA A 394 -7.65 6.70 -29.77
C ALA A 394 -6.15 6.87 -29.56
N GLN A 395 -5.57 7.83 -30.27
CA GLN A 395 -4.24 8.34 -29.94
C GLN A 395 -4.39 9.61 -29.12
N VAL A 396 -3.76 9.64 -27.95
CA VAL A 396 -3.84 10.76 -27.02
C VAL A 396 -2.44 11.25 -26.72
N MET A 397 -2.22 12.56 -26.83
CA MET A 397 -0.97 13.18 -26.39
C MET A 397 -1.04 13.38 -24.87
N ILE A 398 -0.12 12.76 -24.14
CA ILE A 398 -0.03 12.83 -22.68
C ILE A 398 0.29 14.27 -22.23
N GLY A 399 -0.52 14.80 -21.33
CA GLY A 399 -0.27 16.05 -20.63
C GLY A 399 0.65 15.88 -19.44
N GLN A 400 1.00 16.99 -18.81
CA GLN A 400 1.69 17.02 -17.51
C GLN A 400 0.65 17.04 -16.39
N HIS A 401 0.91 16.32 -15.30
CA HIS A 401 -0.01 16.29 -14.17
C HIS A 401 -0.06 17.66 -13.46
N PRO A 402 -1.25 18.23 -13.18
CA PRO A 402 -1.38 19.56 -12.56
C PRO A 402 -0.73 19.68 -11.17
N GLU A 403 -0.68 18.61 -10.39
CA GLU A 403 -0.04 18.60 -9.05
C GLU A 403 1.48 18.77 -9.12
N ASP A 404 2.10 18.57 -10.26
CA ASP A 404 3.52 18.87 -10.46
C ASP A 404 3.78 20.39 -10.47
N GLU A 405 2.73 21.21 -10.50
CA GLU A 405 2.81 22.69 -10.54
C GLU A 405 2.46 23.39 -9.22
N LYS A 406 1.63 22.82 -8.31
CA LYS A 406 1.30 23.39 -6.98
C LYS A 406 0.63 22.38 -6.03
N PRO A 407 0.84 22.44 -4.70
CA PRO A 407 0.06 21.67 -3.72
C PRO A 407 -1.22 22.44 -3.31
N GLY A 408 -2.37 21.76 -3.33
CA GLY A 408 -3.68 22.31 -2.92
C GLY A 408 -4.53 21.28 -2.17
N LEU A 409 -5.12 21.75 -1.09
CA LEU A 409 -5.81 21.04 -0.01
C LEU A 409 -7.24 20.60 -0.37
N GLY A 410 -7.67 19.44 0.15
CA GLY A 410 -9.03 18.92 0.15
C GLY A 410 -9.77 19.23 1.46
N GLY A 411 -11.08 19.12 1.49
CA GLY A 411 -11.94 19.41 2.63
C GLY A 411 -13.21 18.56 2.68
N HIS A 412 -13.76 18.43 3.87
CA HIS A 412 -14.59 17.40 4.48
C HIS A 412 -16.12 17.54 4.35
N ASP A 413 -16.78 16.46 4.80
CA ASP A 413 -18.19 16.11 4.85
C ASP A 413 -19.04 16.89 5.88
N ASP A 414 -20.39 16.86 5.69
CA ASP A 414 -21.37 16.68 6.78
C ASP A 414 -22.78 16.36 6.25
N GLU A 415 -23.51 15.51 7.02
CA GLU A 415 -24.81 14.92 6.70
C GLU A 415 -26.00 15.76 7.19
N ASP A 416 -27.14 15.72 6.47
CA ASP A 416 -28.46 15.76 7.10
C ASP A 416 -29.60 15.20 6.20
N SER A 417 -30.50 14.41 6.76
CA SER A 417 -31.46 13.54 6.06
C SER A 417 -32.91 13.99 6.20
N ALA A 418 -33.69 13.89 5.11
CA ALA A 418 -35.16 14.02 5.13
C ALA A 418 -35.83 12.75 4.55
N ALA A 419 -36.94 12.29 5.13
CA ALA A 419 -37.58 11.01 4.86
C ALA A 419 -38.33 10.93 3.52
N PRO A 420 -38.46 9.71 2.91
CA PRO A 420 -38.93 9.50 1.52
C PRO A 420 -40.44 9.35 1.37
N ALA A 421 -40.94 9.72 0.18
CA ALA A 421 -42.29 9.49 -0.29
C ALA A 421 -42.44 8.10 -0.95
N LYS A 422 -43.52 7.37 -0.64
CA LYS A 422 -43.87 6.06 -1.21
C LYS A 422 -44.23 6.17 -2.70
N GLY A 423 -43.60 5.36 -3.56
CA GLY A 423 -44.02 5.15 -4.95
C GLY A 423 -43.03 5.57 -6.05
N SER A 424 -41.76 5.78 -5.72
CA SER A 424 -40.72 6.17 -6.71
C SER A 424 -40.01 4.97 -7.37
N ALA A 425 -39.66 5.10 -8.64
CA ALA A 425 -38.88 4.07 -9.34
C ALA A 425 -37.56 3.84 -8.60
N PHE A 426 -37.20 2.58 -8.35
CA PHE A 426 -36.03 2.14 -7.59
C PHE A 426 -35.90 2.68 -6.16
N GLY A 427 -37.02 3.21 -5.58
CA GLY A 427 -36.99 3.75 -4.21
C GLY A 427 -36.30 5.13 -4.10
N ILE A 428 -36.30 5.93 -5.16
CA ILE A 428 -35.68 7.26 -5.19
C ILE A 428 -36.72 8.34 -5.39
N ALA A 429 -36.71 9.37 -4.53
CA ALA A 429 -37.39 10.62 -4.80
C ALA A 429 -36.39 11.61 -5.43
N VAL A 430 -36.83 12.30 -6.48
CA VAL A 430 -35.98 13.27 -7.20
C VAL A 430 -36.69 14.60 -7.35
N THR A 431 -35.92 15.67 -7.43
CA THR A 431 -36.36 17.03 -7.76
C THR A 431 -35.48 17.67 -8.82
N ALA A 432 -35.95 18.70 -9.49
CA ALA A 432 -35.14 19.46 -10.42
C ALA A 432 -34.00 20.18 -9.71
N LEU A 433 -32.84 20.24 -10.34
CA LEU A 433 -31.70 21.00 -9.81
C LEU A 433 -32.05 22.49 -9.72
N SER A 434 -31.83 23.07 -8.54
CA SER A 434 -31.90 24.52 -8.32
C SER A 434 -30.55 25.06 -7.88
N ALA A 435 -30.32 26.38 -8.02
CA ALA A 435 -29.11 27.02 -7.54
C ALA A 435 -28.85 26.78 -6.03
N THR A 436 -29.92 26.71 -5.23
CA THR A 436 -29.83 26.41 -3.79
C THR A 436 -29.31 25.00 -3.55
N LEU A 437 -29.87 23.99 -4.26
CA LEU A 437 -29.43 22.59 -4.12
C LEU A 437 -28.02 22.40 -4.68
N GLN A 438 -27.68 23.08 -5.79
CA GLN A 438 -26.33 23.05 -6.34
C GLN A 438 -25.28 23.55 -5.33
N ASN A 439 -25.54 24.66 -4.67
CA ASN A 439 -24.65 25.20 -3.65
C ASN A 439 -24.63 24.32 -2.38
N ARG A 440 -25.80 23.83 -1.94
CA ARG A 440 -25.93 22.98 -0.73
C ARG A 440 -25.11 21.68 -0.86
N PHE A 441 -25.14 21.05 -2.02
CA PHE A 441 -24.48 19.76 -2.26
C PHE A 441 -23.16 19.90 -3.01
N ASN A 442 -22.64 21.11 -3.16
CA ASN A 442 -21.40 21.41 -3.87
C ASN A 442 -21.29 20.71 -5.24
N LEU A 443 -22.33 20.91 -6.08
CA LEU A 443 -22.42 20.28 -7.39
C LEU A 443 -21.84 21.22 -8.46
N GLU A 444 -21.03 20.66 -9.37
CA GLU A 444 -20.42 21.41 -10.50
C GLU A 444 -21.35 21.47 -11.73
N SER A 445 -22.15 20.43 -11.95
CA SER A 445 -23.05 20.33 -13.08
C SER A 445 -24.23 21.28 -12.97
N LYS A 446 -24.61 21.86 -14.10
CA LYS A 446 -25.70 22.86 -14.20
C LYS A 446 -27.05 22.26 -14.62
N SER A 447 -27.13 20.96 -14.84
CA SER A 447 -28.37 20.27 -15.26
C SER A 447 -28.40 18.84 -14.71
N GLY A 448 -29.57 18.38 -14.33
CA GLY A 448 -29.77 17.05 -13.77
C GLY A 448 -30.98 17.04 -12.85
N VAL A 449 -31.23 15.91 -12.17
CA VAL A 449 -32.22 15.81 -11.11
C VAL A 449 -31.53 15.36 -9.81
N VAL A 450 -31.80 16.06 -8.72
CA VAL A 450 -31.21 15.81 -7.40
C VAL A 450 -32.03 14.75 -6.69
N ILE A 451 -31.39 13.75 -6.12
CA ILE A 451 -32.00 12.77 -5.22
C ILE A 451 -32.27 13.46 -3.89
N THR A 452 -33.54 13.53 -3.49
CA THR A 452 -33.94 14.13 -2.23
C THR A 452 -34.19 13.11 -1.12
N ALA A 453 -34.50 11.86 -1.50
CA ALA A 453 -34.70 10.79 -0.55
C ALA A 453 -34.43 9.41 -1.22
N VAL A 454 -33.96 8.46 -0.43
CA VAL A 454 -33.75 7.06 -0.81
C VAL A 454 -34.51 6.18 0.17
N SER A 455 -35.27 5.21 -0.35
CA SER A 455 -36.03 4.28 0.47
C SER A 455 -35.12 3.30 1.20
N PRO A 456 -35.27 3.14 2.54
CA PRO A 456 -34.51 2.13 3.28
C PRO A 456 -34.71 0.73 2.69
N ASP A 457 -33.64 -0.06 2.67
CA ASP A 457 -33.59 -1.41 2.08
C ASP A 457 -33.97 -1.49 0.61
N GLY A 458 -34.09 -0.33 -0.05
CA GLY A 458 -34.43 -0.21 -1.48
C GLY A 458 -33.25 -0.50 -2.41
N PRO A 459 -33.54 -0.70 -3.73
CA PRO A 459 -32.49 -0.89 -4.73
C PRO A 459 -31.42 0.22 -4.77
N ALA A 460 -31.84 1.45 -4.61
CA ALA A 460 -30.96 2.63 -4.63
C ALA A 460 -30.03 2.68 -3.41
N GLU A 461 -30.54 2.37 -2.22
CA GLU A 461 -29.71 2.35 -1.02
C GLU A 461 -28.67 1.21 -1.10
N ARG A 462 -29.09 0.01 -1.51
CA ARG A 462 -28.17 -1.11 -1.73
C ARG A 462 -27.08 -0.81 -2.76
N ALA A 463 -27.39 0.01 -3.75
CA ALA A 463 -26.44 0.49 -4.75
C ALA A 463 -25.60 1.69 -4.25
N GLY A 464 -25.81 2.17 -3.03
CA GLY A 464 -25.02 3.25 -2.42
C GLY A 464 -25.41 4.66 -2.84
N LEU A 465 -26.61 4.85 -3.43
CA LEU A 465 -27.14 6.19 -3.70
C LEU A 465 -27.60 6.88 -2.43
N ARG A 466 -27.46 8.20 -2.39
CA ARG A 466 -27.75 9.03 -1.20
C ARG A 466 -28.54 10.28 -1.58
N PRO A 467 -29.29 10.89 -0.66
CA PRO A 467 -29.77 12.25 -0.84
C PRO A 467 -28.60 13.21 -1.12
N GLY A 468 -28.83 14.11 -2.08
CA GLY A 468 -27.78 15.03 -2.58
C GLY A 468 -27.07 14.57 -3.85
N ASP A 469 -27.19 13.31 -4.24
CA ASP A 469 -26.67 12.85 -5.55
C ASP A 469 -27.44 13.51 -6.70
N LEU A 470 -26.72 13.98 -7.72
CA LEU A 470 -27.32 14.54 -8.94
C LEU A 470 -27.25 13.52 -10.07
N VAL A 471 -28.40 13.07 -10.52
CA VAL A 471 -28.51 12.16 -11.68
C VAL A 471 -28.35 12.95 -12.97
N LEU A 472 -27.36 12.58 -13.78
CA LEU A 472 -26.98 13.23 -15.03
C LEU A 472 -27.40 12.44 -16.27
N LYS A 473 -27.27 11.09 -16.22
CA LYS A 473 -27.68 10.19 -17.31
C LYS A 473 -28.29 8.91 -16.75
N VAL A 474 -29.16 8.29 -17.52
CA VAL A 474 -29.70 6.94 -17.32
C VAL A 474 -29.55 6.16 -18.61
N ASP A 475 -28.85 5.01 -18.57
CA ASP A 475 -28.56 4.18 -19.77
C ASP A 475 -28.02 5.00 -20.95
N GLY A 476 -27.10 5.94 -20.66
CA GLY A 476 -26.52 6.85 -21.63
C GLY A 476 -27.40 8.05 -22.03
N GLN A 477 -28.69 8.07 -21.70
CA GLN A 477 -29.60 9.18 -22.01
C GLN A 477 -29.45 10.31 -20.97
N LYS A 478 -29.24 11.55 -21.41
CA LYS A 478 -29.13 12.72 -20.57
C LYS A 478 -30.45 13.00 -19.85
N ILE A 479 -30.35 13.26 -18.56
CA ILE A 479 -31.49 13.62 -17.69
C ILE A 479 -31.32 15.07 -17.28
N SER A 480 -32.34 15.89 -17.57
CA SER A 480 -32.39 17.31 -17.18
C SER A 480 -33.70 17.69 -16.51
N SER A 481 -34.69 16.77 -16.43
CA SER A 481 -35.95 17.00 -15.73
C SER A 481 -36.46 15.74 -15.05
N VAL A 482 -37.39 15.94 -14.08
CA VAL A 482 -38.04 14.85 -13.34
C VAL A 482 -38.83 13.92 -14.28
N GLU A 483 -39.47 14.48 -15.31
CA GLU A 483 -40.25 13.71 -16.27
C GLU A 483 -39.33 12.82 -17.16
N GLN A 484 -38.13 13.29 -17.49
CA GLN A 484 -37.12 12.48 -18.18
C GLN A 484 -36.64 11.32 -17.32
N TRP A 485 -36.36 11.57 -16.02
CA TRP A 485 -36.03 10.53 -15.06
C TRP A 485 -37.16 9.49 -14.98
N GLN A 486 -38.40 9.92 -14.76
CA GLN A 486 -39.53 9.02 -14.65
C GLN A 486 -39.71 8.14 -15.90
N ARG A 487 -39.57 8.72 -17.10
CA ARG A 487 -39.62 7.97 -18.36
C ARG A 487 -38.47 6.99 -18.51
N ALA A 488 -37.26 7.39 -18.17
CA ALA A 488 -36.06 6.57 -18.28
C ALA A 488 -36.06 5.38 -17.31
N ALA A 489 -36.65 5.54 -16.12
CA ALA A 489 -36.71 4.52 -15.06
C ALA A 489 -37.99 3.64 -15.12
N LYS A 490 -39.05 4.07 -15.83
CA LYS A 490 -40.36 3.40 -15.83
C LYS A 490 -40.29 2.00 -16.46
N GLY A 491 -40.74 1.01 -15.67
CA GLY A 491 -40.90 -0.38 -16.16
C GLY A 491 -39.59 -1.12 -16.35
N LYS A 492 -38.47 -0.54 -16.00
CA LYS A 492 -37.17 -1.21 -16.05
C LYS A 492 -36.88 -1.92 -14.74
N THR A 493 -36.26 -3.09 -14.83
CA THR A 493 -35.76 -3.87 -13.70
C THR A 493 -34.29 -3.58 -13.41
N ARG A 494 -33.60 -2.94 -14.37
CA ARG A 494 -32.18 -2.55 -14.25
C ARG A 494 -31.95 -1.26 -15.02
N ILE A 495 -31.18 -0.34 -14.45
CA ILE A 495 -30.70 0.88 -15.12
C ILE A 495 -29.27 1.19 -14.68
N LEU A 496 -28.47 1.77 -15.56
CA LEU A 496 -27.16 2.34 -15.27
C LEU A 496 -27.32 3.86 -15.13
N VAL A 497 -27.02 4.39 -13.94
CA VAL A 497 -27.13 5.82 -13.61
C VAL A 497 -25.74 6.43 -13.56
N TRP A 498 -25.54 7.57 -14.21
CA TRP A 498 -24.36 8.40 -14.03
C TRP A 498 -24.73 9.58 -13.14
N ILE A 499 -24.04 9.67 -12.00
CA ILE A 499 -24.33 10.66 -10.97
C ILE A 499 -23.12 11.54 -10.67
N GLU A 500 -23.41 12.71 -10.12
CA GLU A 500 -22.42 13.56 -9.45
C GLU A 500 -22.76 13.62 -7.95
N ARG A 501 -21.73 13.49 -7.09
CA ARG A 501 -21.78 13.65 -5.65
C ARG A 501 -20.63 14.53 -5.21
N THR A 502 -20.89 15.70 -4.65
CA THR A 502 -19.86 16.65 -4.17
C THR A 502 -18.70 16.89 -5.16
N GLY A 503 -19.04 17.09 -6.45
CA GLY A 503 -18.05 17.29 -7.53
C GLY A 503 -17.35 16.02 -8.04
N GLN A 504 -17.65 14.84 -7.46
CA GLN A 504 -17.16 13.56 -7.95
C GLN A 504 -18.22 12.84 -8.79
N TYR A 505 -17.81 12.02 -9.76
CA TYR A 505 -18.70 11.40 -10.73
C TYR A 505 -18.59 9.88 -10.65
N TYR A 506 -19.76 9.20 -10.66
CA TYR A 506 -19.85 7.76 -10.52
C TYR A 506 -20.90 7.18 -11.46
N PHE A 507 -20.63 5.97 -11.95
CA PHE A 507 -21.65 5.10 -12.51
C PHE A 507 -22.15 4.15 -11.41
N VAL A 508 -23.46 3.98 -11.33
CA VAL A 508 -24.12 3.09 -10.37
C VAL A 508 -25.19 2.29 -11.09
N THR A 509 -25.21 0.98 -10.91
CA THR A 509 -26.28 0.11 -11.43
C THR A 509 -27.36 -0.08 -10.40
N LEU A 510 -28.61 0.20 -10.76
CA LEU A 510 -29.81 -0.05 -9.95
C LEU A 510 -30.55 -1.27 -10.49
N LYS A 511 -30.95 -2.19 -9.59
CA LYS A 511 -31.71 -3.42 -9.90
C LYS A 511 -32.75 -3.74 -8.83
#